data_e75324ce6978eee3fbb3bf63a8f959b5
#
_entry.id   e75324ce6978eee3fbb3bf63a8f959b5
#
_cell.length_a   1.000
_cell.length_b   1.000
_cell.length_c   1.000
_cell.angle_alpha   90.00
_cell.angle_beta   90.00
_cell.angle_gamma   90.00
#
_symmetry.space_group_name_H-M   'P 1'
#
loop_
_entity.id
_entity.type
_entity.pdbx_description
1 polymer ?
#
loop_
_entity_poly.entity_id
_entity_poly.type
_entity_poly.pdbx_seq_one_letter_code
_entity_poly.pdbx_strand_id
1 'polypeptide(L)'
;MLKCVHNFLRKRLSFHAFLWHGSCNLGVKPFGMTKQITVTINDYNRLIALLEFASLRTIIPDIAGRLYANLLNAKTLPQEKISEGTITMNSRVHLKDVNKQRETEVTLTYPHEAEPRELRVSVLSEIGIALLGHHEKEVVSWKVPGGIGLFEIVKVTYQPEAAGDYYL
;
A
#
# COMPACT_ATOMS: atom_id res chain seq x y z
N MET A 1 -37.06 31.31 -5.67
CA MET A 1 -37.70 30.15 -5.05
C MET A 1 -36.63 29.15 -4.66
N LEU A 2 -36.12 29.31 -3.46
CA LEU A 2 -35.23 28.35 -2.79
C LEU A 2 -36.08 27.34 -2.04
N LYS A 3 -35.79 26.04 -2.20
CA LYS A 3 -36.02 24.95 -1.22
C LYS A 3 -36.06 23.63 -1.98
N CYS A 4 -34.91 22.91 -2.03
CA CYS A 4 -34.83 21.46 -2.14
C CYS A 4 -33.39 21.00 -2.22
N VAL A 5 -32.58 21.31 -1.21
CA VAL A 5 -31.26 20.65 -0.98
C VAL A 5 -31.08 20.50 0.53
N HIS A 6 -31.90 19.65 1.15
CA HIS A 6 -31.67 19.26 2.55
C HIS A 6 -32.50 18.03 2.87
N ASN A 7 -32.07 16.85 2.42
CA ASN A 7 -32.49 15.57 3.02
C ASN A 7 -31.85 14.36 2.32
N PHE A 8 -30.54 14.21 2.48
CA PHE A 8 -29.90 12.94 2.13
C PHE A 8 -28.81 12.54 3.13
N LEU A 9 -29.12 12.69 4.40
CA LEU A 9 -28.27 12.22 5.50
C LEU A 9 -29.15 11.71 6.62
N ARG A 10 -29.54 10.44 6.58
CA ARG A 10 -29.89 9.55 7.71
C ARG A 10 -30.70 8.34 7.21
N LYS A 11 -30.04 7.31 6.74
CA LYS A 11 -30.58 5.96 6.90
C LYS A 11 -29.52 5.12 7.63
N ARG A 12 -29.73 5.03 8.95
CA ARG A 12 -29.17 3.96 9.79
C ARG A 12 -29.79 2.66 9.29
N LEU A 13 -28.99 1.79 8.71
CA LEU A 13 -29.35 0.40 8.54
C LEU A 13 -29.00 -0.37 9.80
N SER A 14 -30.04 -0.73 10.53
CA SER A 14 -30.04 -1.67 11.64
C SER A 14 -29.64 -3.05 11.12
N PHE A 15 -28.49 -3.55 11.50
CA PHE A 15 -28.10 -4.95 11.25
C PHE A 15 -28.71 -5.82 12.33
N HIS A 16 -29.73 -6.57 11.99
CA HIS A 16 -30.21 -7.71 12.77
C HIS A 16 -29.12 -8.79 12.80
N ALA A 17 -28.71 -9.11 14.00
CA ALA A 17 -27.85 -10.24 14.29
C ALA A 17 -28.56 -11.55 13.93
N PHE A 18 -28.06 -12.27 12.94
CA PHE A 18 -28.43 -13.66 12.70
C PHE A 18 -27.39 -14.57 13.31
N LEU A 19 -27.75 -15.17 14.44
CA LEU A 19 -26.96 -16.21 15.08
C LEU A 19 -26.94 -17.44 14.17
N TRP A 20 -25.78 -17.78 13.64
CA TRP A 20 -25.53 -19.09 13.06
C TRP A 20 -24.44 -19.81 13.83
N HIS A 21 -24.88 -20.81 14.59
CA HIS A 21 -24.01 -21.80 15.22
C HIS A 21 -23.62 -22.83 14.14
N GLY A 22 -22.36 -22.97 13.88
CA GLY A 22 -21.82 -23.99 12.97
C GLY A 22 -20.30 -23.95 12.97
N SER A 23 -19.68 -24.76 13.82
CA SER A 23 -18.24 -25.08 13.80
C SER A 23 -17.80 -25.57 12.43
N CYS A 24 -16.87 -24.87 11.80
CA CYS A 24 -15.87 -25.45 10.92
C CYS A 24 -14.66 -24.54 10.88
N ASN A 25 -13.65 -24.96 11.61
CA ASN A 25 -12.35 -24.30 11.71
C ASN A 25 -11.51 -24.68 10.49
N LEU A 26 -11.71 -23.97 9.38
CA LEU A 26 -10.80 -23.99 8.24
C LEU A 26 -10.28 -22.55 8.13
N GLY A 27 -9.01 -22.36 8.52
CA GLY A 27 -8.32 -21.08 8.60
C GLY A 27 -8.11 -20.38 7.26
N VAL A 28 -9.20 -20.13 6.55
CA VAL A 28 -9.23 -19.25 5.39
C VAL A 28 -9.62 -17.86 5.91
N LYS A 29 -8.63 -17.00 6.13
CA LYS A 29 -8.90 -15.58 6.39
C LYS A 29 -9.70 -15.03 5.21
N PRO A 30 -10.83 -14.35 5.45
CA PRO A 30 -11.59 -13.77 4.35
C PRO A 30 -10.71 -12.80 3.58
N PHE A 31 -10.65 -12.99 2.27
CA PHE A 31 -10.08 -12.08 1.30
C PHE A 31 -10.81 -10.74 1.43
N GLY A 32 -10.18 -9.75 2.10
CA GLY A 32 -10.81 -8.45 2.25
C GLY A 32 -10.43 -7.58 3.45
N MET A 33 -9.53 -8.00 4.34
CA MET A 33 -8.94 -7.06 5.29
C MET A 33 -7.59 -6.59 4.71
N THR A 34 -7.62 -5.50 3.96
CA THR A 34 -6.39 -4.78 3.63
C THR A 34 -5.76 -4.34 4.95
N LYS A 35 -4.60 -4.92 5.26
CA LYS A 35 -3.84 -4.52 6.44
C LYS A 35 -3.62 -3.01 6.36
N GLN A 36 -3.84 -2.31 7.47
CA GLN A 36 -3.55 -0.88 7.55
C GLN A 36 -2.04 -0.66 7.35
N ILE A 37 -1.69 0.04 6.29
CA ILE A 37 -0.31 0.41 5.99
C ILE A 37 0.13 1.60 6.87
N THR A 38 1.45 1.72 7.10
CA THR A 38 2.02 2.87 7.82
C THR A 38 2.87 3.70 6.86
N VAL A 39 2.63 5.00 6.80
CA VAL A 39 3.37 5.92 5.94
C VAL A 39 3.78 7.18 6.70
N THR A 40 4.81 7.88 6.23
CA THR A 40 5.16 9.19 6.79
C THR A 40 4.09 10.22 6.41
N ILE A 41 3.94 11.27 7.23
CA ILE A 41 3.06 12.41 6.90
C ILE A 41 3.52 13.06 5.59
N ASN A 42 4.83 13.16 5.37
CA ASN A 42 5.40 13.77 4.16
C ASN A 42 5.07 12.94 2.91
N ASP A 43 5.29 11.63 2.95
CA ASP A 43 4.95 10.74 1.84
C ASP A 43 3.45 10.76 1.56
N TYR A 44 2.63 10.70 2.61
CA TYR A 44 1.19 10.79 2.46
C TYR A 44 0.78 12.05 1.68
N ASN A 45 1.26 13.21 2.09
CA ASN A 45 0.92 14.48 1.43
C ASN A 45 1.43 14.52 -0.02
N ARG A 46 2.67 14.08 -0.27
CA ARG A 46 3.25 14.01 -1.63
C ARG A 46 2.48 13.05 -2.54
N LEU A 47 2.10 11.88 -2.02
CA LEU A 47 1.38 10.87 -2.78
C LEU A 47 -0.08 11.28 -3.06
N ILE A 48 -0.76 11.92 -2.12
CA ILE A 48 -2.10 12.48 -2.36
C ILE A 48 -2.03 13.56 -3.44
N ALA A 49 -1.09 14.51 -3.33
CA ALA A 49 -0.90 15.54 -4.35
C ALA A 49 -0.59 14.94 -5.73
N LEU A 50 0.25 13.89 -5.78
CA LEU A 50 0.53 13.16 -7.02
C LEU A 50 -0.75 12.57 -7.65
N LEU A 51 -1.62 11.98 -6.83
CA LEU A 51 -2.87 11.36 -7.29
C LEU A 51 -3.97 12.36 -7.69
N GLU A 52 -3.85 13.63 -7.30
CA GLU A 52 -4.76 14.69 -7.73
C GLU A 52 -4.55 15.11 -9.19
N PHE A 53 -3.40 14.80 -9.80
CA PHE A 53 -3.20 15.04 -11.22
C PHE A 53 -4.17 14.18 -12.06
N ALA A 54 -5.09 14.84 -12.73
CA ALA A 54 -6.18 14.21 -13.49
C ALA A 54 -5.68 13.19 -14.54
N SER A 55 -4.49 13.42 -15.12
CA SER A 55 -3.89 12.52 -16.09
C SER A 55 -3.60 11.12 -15.52
N LEU A 56 -3.15 11.00 -14.27
CA LEU A 56 -2.86 9.70 -13.66
C LEU A 56 -4.11 8.86 -13.46
N ARG A 57 -5.23 9.48 -13.07
CA ARG A 57 -6.52 8.79 -12.92
C ARG A 57 -7.08 8.30 -14.25
N THR A 58 -6.67 8.91 -15.35
CA THR A 58 -7.11 8.51 -16.70
C THR A 58 -6.21 7.43 -17.29
N ILE A 59 -4.89 7.52 -17.08
CA ILE A 59 -3.90 6.62 -17.69
C ILE A 59 -3.80 5.28 -16.93
N ILE A 60 -3.86 5.31 -15.59
CA ILE A 60 -3.71 4.12 -14.72
C ILE A 60 -4.79 4.08 -13.63
N PRO A 61 -6.10 4.07 -13.98
CA PRO A 61 -7.20 4.24 -13.04
C PRO A 61 -7.19 3.21 -11.91
N ASP A 62 -6.93 1.93 -12.21
CA ASP A 62 -6.94 0.85 -11.23
C ASP A 62 -5.82 1.00 -10.20
N ILE A 63 -4.61 1.30 -10.66
CA ILE A 63 -3.43 1.48 -9.80
C ILE A 63 -3.59 2.73 -8.93
N ALA A 64 -3.97 3.85 -9.54
CA ALA A 64 -4.20 5.11 -8.82
C ALA A 64 -5.32 4.98 -7.79
N GLY A 65 -6.42 4.30 -8.15
CA GLY A 65 -7.55 4.05 -7.23
C GLY A 65 -7.17 3.18 -6.04
N ARG A 66 -6.38 2.13 -6.25
CA ARG A 66 -5.89 1.25 -5.18
C ARG A 66 -4.92 1.97 -4.25
N LEU A 67 -3.97 2.73 -4.79
CA LEU A 67 -3.07 3.52 -3.97
C LEU A 67 -3.83 4.56 -3.14
N TYR A 68 -4.79 5.25 -3.75
CA TYR A 68 -5.64 6.22 -3.05
C TYR A 68 -6.42 5.57 -1.89
N ALA A 69 -7.04 4.41 -2.13
CA ALA A 69 -7.76 3.66 -1.09
C ALA A 69 -6.85 3.21 0.05
N ASN A 70 -5.62 2.75 -0.26
CA ASN A 70 -4.64 2.38 0.74
C ASN A 70 -4.23 3.58 1.60
N LEU A 71 -3.99 4.73 0.98
CA LEU A 71 -3.61 5.97 1.68
C LEU A 71 -4.73 6.48 2.59
N LEU A 72 -6.00 6.44 2.15
CA LEU A 72 -7.14 6.85 2.99
C LEU A 72 -7.25 6.03 4.29
N ASN A 73 -6.83 4.76 4.26
CA ASN A 73 -6.84 3.87 5.42
C ASN A 73 -5.47 3.79 6.12
N ALA A 74 -4.47 4.54 5.67
CA ALA A 74 -3.13 4.47 6.21
C ALA A 74 -3.04 5.10 7.60
N LYS A 75 -2.16 4.53 8.43
CA LYS A 75 -1.68 5.19 9.65
C LYS A 75 -0.56 6.15 9.26
N THR A 76 -0.77 7.44 9.48
CA THR A 76 0.25 8.46 9.19
C THR A 76 1.03 8.79 10.45
N LEU A 77 2.36 8.83 10.35
CA LEU A 77 3.26 9.16 11.46
C LEU A 77 4.30 10.20 11.01
N PRO A 78 4.81 11.04 11.94
CA PRO A 78 6.02 11.81 11.69
C PRO A 78 7.20 10.89 11.33
N GLN A 79 8.15 11.36 10.53
CA GLN A 79 9.31 10.57 10.06
C GLN A 79 10.08 9.93 11.21
N GLU A 80 10.28 10.65 12.31
CA GLU A 80 11.02 10.19 13.48
C GLU A 80 10.30 9.09 14.27
N LYS A 81 9.01 8.86 13.99
CA LYS A 81 8.18 7.84 14.67
C LYS A 81 7.89 6.62 13.80
N ILE A 82 8.42 6.59 12.59
CA ILE A 82 8.34 5.40 11.75
C ILE A 82 9.24 4.33 12.35
N SER A 83 8.70 3.13 12.52
CA SER A 83 9.49 2.00 13.01
C SER A 83 10.51 1.55 11.95
N GLU A 84 11.69 1.20 12.40
CA GLU A 84 12.71 0.55 11.56
C GLU A 84 12.13 -0.70 10.89
N GLY A 85 12.50 -0.94 9.64
CA GLY A 85 11.98 -2.05 8.84
C GLY A 85 10.61 -1.80 8.20
N THR A 86 10.02 -0.60 8.32
CA THR A 86 8.83 -0.18 7.56
C THR A 86 9.26 0.33 6.18
N ILE A 87 8.56 -0.09 5.14
CA ILE A 87 8.84 0.35 3.77
C ILE A 87 8.16 1.70 3.52
N THR A 88 8.96 2.75 3.44
CA THR A 88 8.59 4.12 3.08
C THR A 88 9.06 4.45 1.67
N MET A 89 8.78 5.65 1.17
CA MET A 89 9.36 6.07 -0.11
C MET A 89 10.89 6.09 -0.03
N ASN A 90 11.56 5.79 -1.12
CA ASN A 90 13.02 5.65 -1.24
C ASN A 90 13.66 4.52 -0.40
N SER A 91 12.87 3.68 0.25
CA SER A 91 13.39 2.48 0.92
C SER A 91 13.88 1.44 -0.07
N ARG A 92 14.97 0.76 0.30
CA ARG A 92 15.51 -0.38 -0.44
C ARG A 92 15.14 -1.67 0.28
N VAL A 93 14.58 -2.61 -0.45
CA VAL A 93 13.90 -3.79 0.09
C VAL A 93 14.41 -5.06 -0.57
N HIS A 94 14.83 -6.00 0.25
CA HIS A 94 15.20 -7.35 -0.17
C HIS A 94 13.95 -8.25 -0.13
N LEU A 95 13.58 -8.78 -1.28
CA LEU A 95 12.39 -9.59 -1.52
C LEU A 95 12.78 -11.01 -1.91
N LYS A 96 11.97 -11.98 -1.50
CA LYS A 96 12.09 -13.38 -1.90
C LYS A 96 10.78 -13.86 -2.51
N ASP A 97 10.82 -14.33 -3.76
CA ASP A 97 9.69 -15.03 -4.38
C ASP A 97 9.48 -16.37 -3.66
N VAL A 98 8.36 -16.52 -2.99
CA VAL A 98 8.05 -17.70 -2.17
C VAL A 98 7.98 -18.98 -3.02
N ASN A 99 7.50 -18.86 -4.28
CA ASN A 99 7.30 -20.02 -5.16
C ASN A 99 8.60 -20.40 -5.88
N LYS A 100 9.33 -19.43 -6.38
CA LYS A 100 10.53 -19.64 -7.22
C LYS A 100 11.83 -19.62 -6.42
N GLN A 101 11.77 -19.26 -5.13
CA GLN A 101 12.93 -19.14 -4.25
C GLN A 101 14.02 -18.20 -4.79
N ARG A 102 13.61 -17.21 -5.61
CA ARG A 102 14.50 -16.19 -6.15
C ARG A 102 14.46 -14.95 -5.27
N GLU A 103 15.61 -14.37 -5.06
CA GLU A 103 15.78 -13.15 -4.30
C GLU A 103 16.09 -11.98 -5.22
N THR A 104 15.59 -10.81 -4.88
CA THR A 104 15.83 -9.56 -5.60
C THR A 104 15.80 -8.40 -4.63
N GLU A 105 16.57 -7.37 -4.89
CA GLU A 105 16.53 -6.13 -4.14
C GLU A 105 15.92 -5.05 -5.02
N VAL A 106 14.94 -4.29 -4.51
CA VAL A 106 14.28 -3.20 -5.23
C VAL A 106 14.27 -1.95 -4.37
N THR A 107 14.27 -0.78 -5.01
CA THR A 107 14.08 0.50 -4.33
C THR A 107 12.73 1.08 -4.72
N LEU A 108 11.90 1.40 -3.72
CA LEU A 108 10.60 2.02 -3.94
C LEU A 108 10.78 3.52 -4.18
N THR A 109 10.35 4.03 -5.33
CA THR A 109 10.59 5.43 -5.72
C THR A 109 9.32 6.12 -6.22
N TYR A 110 9.40 7.45 -6.31
CA TYR A 110 8.39 8.24 -7.02
C TYR A 110 8.43 7.95 -8.53
N PRO A 111 7.33 8.18 -9.28
CA PRO A 111 7.24 7.79 -10.68
C PRO A 111 8.32 8.40 -11.59
N HIS A 112 8.73 9.64 -11.30
CA HIS A 112 9.74 10.35 -12.08
C HIS A 112 11.18 9.84 -11.85
N GLU A 113 11.40 9.07 -10.80
CA GLU A 113 12.69 8.48 -10.43
C GLU A 113 12.77 6.99 -10.77
N ALA A 114 11.69 6.41 -11.29
CA ALA A 114 11.63 5.00 -11.58
C ALA A 114 12.56 4.63 -12.74
N GLU A 115 13.46 3.68 -12.50
CA GLU A 115 14.39 3.13 -13.49
C GLU A 115 14.44 1.59 -13.33
N PRO A 116 13.65 0.85 -14.14
CA PRO A 116 13.56 -0.61 -14.01
C PRO A 116 14.89 -1.36 -14.16
N ARG A 117 15.85 -0.79 -14.92
CA ARG A 117 17.17 -1.41 -15.12
C ARG A 117 18.00 -1.36 -13.83
N GLU A 118 17.75 -0.37 -12.97
CA GLU A 118 18.38 -0.20 -11.67
C GLU A 118 17.54 -0.77 -10.53
N LEU A 119 16.47 -1.52 -10.85
CA LEU A 119 15.51 -2.06 -9.90
C LEU A 119 14.85 -0.98 -9.01
N ARG A 120 14.74 0.25 -9.56
CA ARG A 120 13.98 1.35 -8.96
C ARG A 120 12.54 1.29 -9.45
N VAL A 121 11.65 0.88 -8.56
CA VAL A 121 10.25 0.60 -8.87
C VAL A 121 9.35 1.75 -8.47
N SER A 122 8.48 2.17 -9.38
CA SER A 122 7.50 3.22 -9.10
C SER A 122 6.48 2.77 -8.08
N VAL A 123 6.11 3.67 -7.14
CA VAL A 123 4.94 3.50 -6.28
C VAL A 123 3.63 3.34 -7.07
N LEU A 124 3.57 3.85 -8.29
CA LEU A 124 2.45 3.66 -9.24
C LEU A 124 2.64 2.38 -10.09
N SER A 125 3.09 1.30 -9.48
CA SER A 125 3.17 -0.04 -10.08
C SER A 125 2.54 -1.07 -9.14
N GLU A 126 2.24 -2.27 -9.68
CA GLU A 126 1.70 -3.38 -8.88
C GLU A 126 2.59 -3.72 -7.67
N ILE A 127 3.90 -3.78 -7.89
CA ILE A 127 4.89 -4.05 -6.85
C ILE A 127 5.00 -2.88 -5.86
N GLY A 128 5.01 -1.64 -6.35
CA GLY A 128 5.12 -0.46 -5.50
C GLY A 128 3.96 -0.30 -4.53
N ILE A 129 2.72 -0.50 -5.00
CA ILE A 129 1.53 -0.45 -4.14
C ILE A 129 1.54 -1.59 -3.11
N ALA A 130 2.04 -2.76 -3.51
CA ALA A 130 2.09 -3.91 -2.61
C ALA A 130 3.17 -3.80 -1.54
N LEU A 131 4.19 -2.98 -1.74
CA LEU A 131 5.29 -2.80 -0.78
C LEU A 131 5.06 -1.64 0.18
N LEU A 132 4.47 -0.53 -0.29
CA LEU A 132 4.35 0.69 0.49
C LEU A 132 3.67 0.46 1.84
N GLY A 133 4.34 0.86 2.92
CA GLY A 133 3.83 0.85 4.29
C GLY A 133 3.75 -0.53 4.94
N HIS A 134 4.29 -1.57 4.28
CA HIS A 134 4.48 -2.89 4.86
C HIS A 134 5.79 -2.98 5.65
N HIS A 135 5.96 -4.06 6.40
CA HIS A 135 7.11 -4.26 7.27
C HIS A 135 7.89 -5.53 6.91
N GLU A 136 9.14 -5.61 7.36
CA GLU A 136 9.94 -6.84 7.26
C GLU A 136 9.19 -8.07 7.75
N LYS A 137 9.51 -9.24 7.16
CA LYS A 137 8.92 -10.56 7.46
C LYS A 137 7.45 -10.71 7.09
N GLU A 138 6.87 -9.71 6.42
CA GLU A 138 5.53 -9.83 5.86
C GLU A 138 5.58 -10.47 4.47
N VAL A 139 4.49 -11.16 4.13
CA VAL A 139 4.28 -11.69 2.78
C VAL A 139 3.26 -10.81 2.07
N VAL A 140 3.65 -10.30 0.93
CA VAL A 140 2.83 -9.46 0.04
C VAL A 140 2.57 -10.18 -1.26
N SER A 141 1.54 -9.76 -1.97
CA SER A 141 1.20 -10.35 -3.26
C SER A 141 0.87 -9.27 -4.29
N TRP A 142 1.28 -9.52 -5.52
CA TRP A 142 0.89 -8.69 -6.66
C TRP A 142 0.78 -9.50 -7.93
N LYS A 143 0.20 -8.87 -8.95
CA LYS A 143 0.02 -9.48 -10.27
C LYS A 143 1.34 -9.55 -11.02
N VAL A 144 1.71 -10.76 -11.44
CA VAL A 144 2.89 -11.04 -12.27
C VAL A 144 2.45 -11.73 -13.56
N PRO A 145 3.29 -11.74 -14.61
CA PRO A 145 3.02 -12.57 -15.78
C PRO A 145 2.84 -14.04 -15.36
N GLY A 146 1.65 -14.58 -15.61
CA GLY A 146 1.30 -15.95 -15.21
C GLY A 146 0.43 -16.08 -13.96
N GLY A 147 0.00 -14.96 -13.33
CA GLY A 147 -0.94 -15.01 -12.19
C GLY A 147 -0.58 -14.06 -11.05
N ILE A 148 -0.77 -14.54 -9.82
CA ILE A 148 -0.44 -13.80 -8.59
C ILE A 148 0.85 -14.38 -8.03
N GLY A 149 1.86 -13.52 -7.86
CA GLY A 149 3.10 -13.85 -7.15
C GLY A 149 2.98 -13.57 -5.66
N LEU A 150 3.61 -14.41 -4.84
CA LEU A 150 3.77 -14.23 -3.40
C LEU A 150 5.23 -13.91 -3.09
N PHE A 151 5.46 -12.84 -2.37
CA PHE A 151 6.80 -12.36 -2.06
C PHE A 151 6.93 -12.08 -0.56
N GLU A 152 7.97 -12.62 0.03
CA GLU A 152 8.37 -12.32 1.40
C GLU A 152 9.27 -11.08 1.41
N ILE A 153 8.96 -10.12 2.27
CA ILE A 153 9.84 -9.00 2.59
C ILE A 153 10.89 -9.49 3.57
N VAL A 154 12.05 -9.87 3.06
CA VAL A 154 13.12 -10.44 3.88
C VAL A 154 13.71 -9.39 4.81
N LYS A 155 14.06 -8.24 4.23
CA LYS A 155 14.72 -7.15 4.96
C LYS A 155 14.52 -5.81 4.23
N VAL A 156 14.42 -4.73 4.99
CA VAL A 156 14.60 -3.35 4.50
C VAL A 156 16.08 -3.00 4.68
N THR A 157 16.84 -3.00 3.59
CA THR A 157 18.31 -2.79 3.61
C THR A 157 18.67 -1.31 3.72
N TYR A 158 17.77 -0.43 3.35
CA TYR A 158 17.88 1.02 3.55
C TYR A 158 16.48 1.62 3.76
N GLN A 159 16.37 2.47 4.75
CA GLN A 159 15.17 3.24 5.07
C GLN A 159 15.61 4.68 5.39
N PRO A 160 15.12 5.70 4.66
CA PRO A 160 15.54 7.09 4.87
C PRO A 160 15.37 7.55 6.31
N GLU A 161 14.25 7.22 6.94
CA GLU A 161 13.94 7.61 8.31
C GLU A 161 14.92 6.99 9.33
N ALA A 162 15.30 5.73 9.14
CA ALA A 162 16.29 5.06 10.00
C ALA A 162 17.72 5.59 9.78
N ALA A 163 18.00 6.07 8.56
CA ALA A 163 19.29 6.69 8.21
C ALA A 163 19.35 8.18 8.63
N GLY A 164 18.22 8.80 8.97
CA GLY A 164 18.15 10.24 9.26
C GLY A 164 18.08 11.13 8.00
N ASP A 165 17.84 10.54 6.83
CA ASP A 165 17.80 11.23 5.53
C ASP A 165 16.40 11.81 5.25
N TYR A 166 15.95 12.73 6.07
CA TYR A 166 14.60 13.28 6.04
C TYR A 166 14.28 14.19 4.83
N TYR A 167 15.26 14.43 3.97
CA TYR A 167 15.12 15.32 2.79
C TYR A 167 14.82 14.57 1.48
N LEU A 168 14.71 13.26 1.52
CA LEU A 168 14.45 12.39 0.37
C LEU A 168 12.96 12.31 0.01
#